data_54be49c9a71abe440eccd5744dd2a309
#
_entry.id   54be49c9a71abe440eccd5744dd2a309
#
_cell.length_a   1.000
_cell.length_b   1.000
_cell.length_c   1.000
_cell.angle_alpha   90.00
_cell.angle_beta   90.00
_cell.angle_gamma   90.00
#
_symmetry.space_group_name_H-M   'P 1'
#
loop_
_entity.id
_entity.type
_entity.pdbx_description
1 polymer ?
#
loop_
_entity_poly.entity_id
_entity_poly.type
_entity_poly.pdbx_seq_one_letter_code
_entity_poly.pdbx_strand_id
1 'polypeptide(L)'
;MQGLMDESSPHEKYMQIRLTAFLCTPVLTELSAMTTEEREKLSHDAADYMNSLGSSKSLQWLSSKCTSEAMLEELKEGLRLLADVGKKAKETNTVLMIDAEYISINPAITSLALALALICNTDSAVVWNTTQCYLKKSYHNIQEEFKFAKANKIHYGAKVVRGAYIVPEGEAARLGGYPSPVHDSYEDTNRSYDRIVDWLLTEISHNTGKRSVRFILASHNKKSIQQAILRMNDLNIKLGENKVMFGQIYGMYDYITYALSKAGHPAVKSMAVGSVSDALPYLSRRSQENSAVIDGANEGRQLLKLEVLRRMRIR
;
A
#
# COMPACT_ATOMS: atom_id res chain seq x y z
N MET A 1 -8.41 -14.18 8.73
CA MET A 1 -8.22 -13.67 7.35
C MET A 1 -8.99 -14.48 6.30
N GLN A 2 -8.93 -15.81 6.32
CA GLN A 2 -9.62 -16.64 5.30
C GLN A 2 -11.13 -16.37 5.18
N GLY A 3 -11.85 -16.10 6.28
CA GLY A 3 -13.27 -15.80 6.25
C GLY A 3 -13.69 -14.46 5.64
N LEU A 4 -12.72 -13.56 5.35
CA LEU A 4 -12.99 -12.28 4.70
C LEU A 4 -12.85 -12.35 3.17
N MET A 5 -12.29 -13.45 2.67
CA MET A 5 -12.12 -13.71 1.25
C MET A 5 -13.24 -14.66 0.77
N ASP A 6 -14.49 -14.20 0.84
CA ASP A 6 -15.64 -14.98 0.38
C ASP A 6 -15.59 -15.17 -1.16
N GLU A 7 -15.76 -16.41 -1.62
CA GLU A 7 -15.68 -16.81 -3.02
C GLU A 7 -16.92 -16.39 -3.83
N SER A 8 -18.01 -16.01 -3.16
CA SER A 8 -19.32 -15.78 -3.80
C SER A 8 -19.43 -14.46 -4.61
N SER A 9 -18.51 -13.49 -4.43
CA SER A 9 -18.60 -12.22 -5.12
C SER A 9 -17.82 -12.21 -6.43
N PRO A 10 -18.44 -11.87 -7.58
CA PRO A 10 -17.73 -11.72 -8.86
C PRO A 10 -16.86 -10.48 -8.95
N HIS A 11 -17.01 -9.53 -8.00
CA HIS A 11 -16.24 -8.29 -8.00
C HIS A 11 -14.86 -8.48 -7.36
N GLU A 12 -13.87 -7.77 -7.89
CA GLU A 12 -12.54 -7.71 -7.33
C GLU A 12 -12.59 -7.15 -5.90
N LYS A 13 -11.92 -7.82 -4.97
CA LYS A 13 -11.88 -7.47 -3.55
C LYS A 13 -10.53 -6.85 -3.20
N TYR A 14 -10.50 -6.08 -2.12
CA TYR A 14 -9.28 -5.40 -1.66
C TYR A 14 -9.09 -5.64 -0.17
N MET A 15 -7.92 -6.16 0.19
CA MET A 15 -7.55 -6.42 1.58
C MET A 15 -6.20 -5.78 1.90
N GLN A 16 -6.12 -5.14 3.07
CA GLN A 16 -4.87 -4.60 3.59
C GLN A 16 -4.32 -5.53 4.65
N ILE A 17 -3.04 -5.86 4.58
CA ILE A 17 -2.34 -6.69 5.56
C ILE A 17 -1.05 -6.03 6.01
N ARG A 18 -0.63 -6.34 7.23
CA ARG A 18 0.67 -5.95 7.79
C ARG A 18 1.54 -7.17 7.92
N LEU A 19 2.80 -7.07 7.52
CA LEU A 19 3.73 -8.18 7.67
C LEU A 19 4.09 -8.47 9.12
N THR A 20 3.97 -7.48 10.01
CA THR A 20 4.09 -7.67 11.47
C THR A 20 3.01 -8.58 12.07
N ALA A 21 1.99 -8.97 11.32
CA ALA A 21 1.04 -10.01 11.71
C ALA A 21 1.53 -11.44 11.41
N PHE A 22 2.61 -11.58 10.65
CA PHE A 22 3.18 -12.87 10.20
C PHE A 22 4.61 -13.07 10.69
N LEU A 23 5.35 -11.98 10.92
CA LEU A 23 6.75 -11.96 11.31
C LEU A 23 6.96 -10.92 12.42
N CYS A 24 7.69 -11.28 13.44
CA CYS A 24 7.99 -10.34 14.53
C CYS A 24 8.92 -9.21 14.07
N THR A 25 8.85 -8.09 14.78
CA THR A 25 9.68 -6.92 14.51
C THR A 25 11.19 -7.21 14.52
N PRO A 26 11.75 -8.02 15.45
CA PRO A 26 13.18 -8.36 15.41
C PRO A 26 13.64 -9.01 14.10
N VAL A 27 12.89 -9.99 13.58
CA VAL A 27 13.20 -10.63 12.28
C VAL A 27 13.19 -9.60 11.16
N LEU A 28 12.15 -8.76 11.08
CA LEU A 28 12.06 -7.72 10.05
C LEU A 28 13.18 -6.68 10.18
N THR A 29 13.63 -6.37 11.41
CA THR A 29 14.73 -5.42 11.65
C THR A 29 16.05 -5.99 11.13
N GLU A 30 16.37 -7.25 11.44
CA GLU A 30 17.58 -7.90 10.94
C GLU A 30 17.59 -8.00 9.41
N LEU A 31 16.49 -8.42 8.80
CA LEU A 31 16.35 -8.46 7.34
C LEU A 31 16.47 -7.06 6.71
N SER A 32 16.01 -6.02 7.40
CA SER A 32 16.11 -4.64 6.92
C SER A 32 17.53 -4.08 6.96
N ALA A 33 18.39 -4.60 7.82
CA ALA A 33 19.80 -4.20 7.92
C ALA A 33 20.68 -4.71 6.76
N MET A 34 20.17 -5.61 5.93
CA MET A 34 20.84 -6.11 4.74
C MET A 34 21.12 -5.02 3.71
N THR A 35 22.17 -5.21 2.88
CA THR A 35 22.45 -4.35 1.74
C THR A 35 21.31 -4.39 0.70
N THR A 36 21.33 -3.47 -0.26
CA THR A 36 20.30 -3.46 -1.32
C THR A 36 20.34 -4.74 -2.16
N GLU A 37 21.53 -5.22 -2.50
CA GLU A 37 21.77 -6.45 -3.26
C GLU A 37 21.28 -7.68 -2.48
N GLU A 38 21.55 -7.73 -1.18
CA GLU A 38 21.06 -8.81 -0.32
C GLU A 38 19.55 -8.80 -0.19
N ARG A 39 18.91 -7.63 -0.13
CA ARG A 39 17.44 -7.52 -0.10
C ARG A 39 16.81 -7.91 -1.44
N GLU A 40 17.44 -7.62 -2.57
CA GLU A 40 16.98 -8.12 -3.86
C GLU A 40 17.06 -9.65 -3.90
N LYS A 41 18.18 -10.22 -3.43
CA LYS A 41 18.33 -11.67 -3.28
C LYS A 41 17.31 -12.26 -2.31
N LEU A 42 17.02 -11.57 -1.19
CA LEU A 42 15.95 -11.96 -0.25
C LEU A 42 14.61 -12.11 -0.95
N SER A 43 14.28 -11.17 -1.86
CA SER A 43 13.02 -11.24 -2.61
C SER A 43 12.95 -12.51 -3.49
N HIS A 44 14.04 -12.88 -4.15
CA HIS A 44 14.07 -14.08 -4.98
C HIS A 44 14.06 -15.38 -4.15
N ASP A 45 14.93 -15.47 -3.12
CA ASP A 45 15.03 -16.69 -2.32
C ASP A 45 13.78 -16.93 -1.45
N ALA A 46 13.15 -15.86 -0.95
CA ALA A 46 11.87 -15.97 -0.26
C ALA A 46 10.74 -16.40 -1.21
N ALA A 47 10.72 -15.89 -2.44
CA ALA A 47 9.76 -16.33 -3.46
C ALA A 47 9.95 -17.81 -3.82
N ASP A 48 11.19 -18.25 -4.03
CA ASP A 48 11.50 -19.65 -4.30
C ASP A 48 11.07 -20.56 -3.14
N TYR A 49 11.35 -20.13 -1.89
CA TYR A 49 10.91 -20.86 -0.71
C TYR A 49 9.38 -20.95 -0.63
N MET A 50 8.67 -19.84 -0.81
CA MET A 50 7.20 -19.79 -0.79
C MET A 50 6.58 -20.66 -1.90
N ASN A 51 7.21 -20.73 -3.07
CA ASN A 51 6.68 -21.48 -4.22
C ASN A 51 6.90 -22.99 -4.10
N SER A 52 8.02 -23.42 -3.54
CA SER A 52 8.44 -24.82 -3.46
C SER A 52 8.36 -25.44 -2.06
N LEU A 53 8.05 -24.64 -1.02
CA LEU A 53 7.99 -25.03 0.39
C LEU A 53 9.21 -25.83 0.84
N GLY A 54 10.41 -25.48 0.34
CA GLY A 54 11.65 -26.10 0.82
C GLY A 54 12.73 -26.37 -0.20
N SER A 55 12.88 -25.57 -1.26
CA SER A 55 14.09 -25.72 -2.10
C SER A 55 15.34 -25.51 -1.26
N SER A 56 16.26 -26.48 -1.31
CA SER A 56 17.42 -26.55 -0.39
C SER A 56 18.36 -25.37 -0.52
N LYS A 57 18.47 -24.76 -1.72
CA LYS A 57 19.41 -23.64 -1.97
C LYS A 57 18.92 -22.32 -1.37
N SER A 58 17.67 -21.96 -1.60
CA SER A 58 17.09 -20.72 -1.07
C SER A 58 17.04 -20.76 0.44
N LEU A 59 16.67 -21.91 1.02
CA LEU A 59 16.67 -22.13 2.47
C LEU A 59 18.08 -22.01 3.06
N GLN A 60 19.11 -22.53 2.41
CA GLN A 60 20.50 -22.42 2.87
C GLN A 60 20.95 -20.95 2.93
N TRP A 61 20.60 -20.14 1.93
CA TRP A 61 20.95 -18.72 1.96
C TRP A 61 20.15 -17.96 3.03
N LEU A 62 18.84 -18.17 3.13
CA LEU A 62 18.00 -17.57 4.19
C LEU A 62 18.54 -17.95 5.58
N SER A 63 18.92 -19.22 5.79
CA SER A 63 19.53 -19.70 7.03
C SER A 63 20.83 -18.96 7.36
N SER A 64 21.67 -18.68 6.35
CA SER A 64 22.93 -17.95 6.56
C SER A 64 22.73 -16.48 6.98
N LYS A 65 21.51 -15.93 6.83
CA LYS A 65 21.14 -14.56 7.17
C LYS A 65 20.40 -14.45 8.51
N CYS A 66 20.02 -15.57 9.08
CA CYS A 66 19.37 -15.60 10.39
C CYS A 66 20.42 -15.75 11.50
N THR A 67 20.34 -14.93 12.54
CA THR A 67 21.28 -14.95 13.68
C THR A 67 21.01 -16.10 14.65
N SER A 68 19.84 -16.75 14.55
CA SER A 68 19.45 -17.89 15.38
C SER A 68 18.53 -18.86 14.63
N GLU A 69 18.49 -20.11 15.12
CA GLU A 69 17.55 -21.11 14.60
C GLU A 69 16.10 -20.69 14.84
N ALA A 70 15.80 -20.07 15.98
CA ALA A 70 14.47 -19.56 16.28
C ALA A 70 14.02 -18.50 15.27
N MET A 71 14.91 -17.58 14.87
CA MET A 71 14.64 -16.59 13.83
C MET A 71 14.36 -17.26 12.48
N LEU A 72 15.14 -18.29 12.12
CA LEU A 72 14.93 -19.02 10.87
C LEU A 72 13.57 -19.73 10.85
N GLU A 73 13.18 -20.37 11.94
CA GLU A 73 11.89 -21.06 12.03
C GLU A 73 10.72 -20.06 11.95
N GLU A 74 10.83 -18.92 12.61
CA GLU A 74 9.83 -17.84 12.51
C GLU A 74 9.75 -17.29 11.09
N LEU A 75 10.88 -17.07 10.42
CA LEU A 75 10.91 -16.64 9.02
C LEU A 75 10.24 -17.67 8.10
N LYS A 76 10.54 -18.94 8.25
CA LYS A 76 9.93 -20.03 7.48
C LYS A 76 8.41 -20.06 7.65
N GLU A 77 7.94 -20.00 8.89
CA GLU A 77 6.50 -20.03 9.19
C GLU A 77 5.80 -18.77 8.62
N GLY A 78 6.41 -17.59 8.81
CA GLY A 78 5.89 -16.35 8.23
C GLY A 78 5.80 -16.40 6.70
N LEU A 79 6.82 -16.91 6.03
CA LEU A 79 6.82 -17.10 4.56
C LEU A 79 5.76 -18.10 4.11
N ARG A 80 5.56 -19.20 4.85
CA ARG A 80 4.53 -20.19 4.56
C ARG A 80 3.14 -19.57 4.65
N LEU A 81 2.86 -18.85 5.72
CA LEU A 81 1.58 -18.16 5.92
C LEU A 81 1.33 -17.10 4.85
N LEU A 82 2.36 -16.36 4.44
CA LEU A 82 2.27 -15.37 3.36
C LEU A 82 1.96 -16.05 2.02
N ALA A 83 2.59 -17.19 1.73
CA ALA A 83 2.32 -17.97 0.52
C ALA A 83 0.85 -18.44 0.48
N ASP A 84 0.33 -18.96 1.60
CA ASP A 84 -1.07 -19.42 1.71
C ASP A 84 -2.06 -18.25 1.49
N VAL A 85 -1.78 -17.08 2.08
CA VAL A 85 -2.59 -15.86 1.88
C VAL A 85 -2.53 -15.38 0.43
N GLY A 86 -1.34 -15.38 -0.18
CA GLY A 86 -1.16 -15.01 -1.59
C GLY A 86 -1.89 -15.93 -2.55
N LYS A 87 -1.80 -17.25 -2.32
CA LYS A 87 -2.53 -18.24 -3.10
C LYS A 87 -4.04 -18.02 -2.99
N LYS A 88 -4.55 -17.88 -1.77
CA LYS A 88 -5.97 -17.62 -1.53
C LYS A 88 -6.44 -16.31 -2.18
N ALA A 89 -5.63 -15.28 -2.17
CA ALA A 89 -5.93 -14.01 -2.82
C ALA A 89 -6.10 -14.17 -4.35
N LYS A 90 -5.22 -14.94 -5.01
CA LYS A 90 -5.37 -15.27 -6.45
C LYS A 90 -6.67 -16.03 -6.72
N GLU A 91 -6.97 -17.05 -5.93
CA GLU A 91 -8.16 -17.90 -6.07
C GLU A 91 -9.46 -17.10 -5.89
N THR A 92 -9.47 -16.10 -5.04
CA THR A 92 -10.67 -15.32 -4.67
C THR A 92 -10.78 -13.97 -5.36
N ASN A 93 -9.93 -13.68 -6.36
CA ASN A 93 -9.86 -12.37 -7.03
C ASN A 93 -9.70 -11.21 -6.05
N THR A 94 -8.80 -11.37 -5.07
CA THR A 94 -8.55 -10.39 -4.02
C THR A 94 -7.18 -9.74 -4.23
N VAL A 95 -7.14 -8.41 -4.27
CA VAL A 95 -5.91 -7.63 -4.23
C VAL A 95 -5.45 -7.51 -2.77
N LEU A 96 -4.21 -7.93 -2.51
CA LEU A 96 -3.52 -7.77 -1.23
C LEU A 96 -2.67 -6.52 -1.26
N MET A 97 -2.98 -5.56 -0.41
CA MET A 97 -2.17 -4.36 -0.20
C MET A 97 -1.32 -4.56 1.06
N ILE A 98 0.00 -4.67 0.88
CA ILE A 98 0.95 -4.77 1.99
C ILE A 98 1.17 -3.38 2.56
N ASP A 99 0.80 -3.17 3.83
CA ASP A 99 1.00 -1.89 4.50
C ASP A 99 2.49 -1.63 4.76
N ALA A 100 2.94 -0.41 4.47
CA ALA A 100 4.23 0.07 4.92
C ALA A 100 4.15 0.45 6.40
N GLU A 101 5.22 0.16 7.12
CA GLU A 101 5.34 0.40 8.55
C GLU A 101 6.55 1.30 8.86
N TYR A 102 7.16 1.20 10.05
CA TYR A 102 8.33 1.99 10.41
C TYR A 102 9.51 1.79 9.47
N ILE A 103 10.29 2.84 9.22
CA ILE A 103 11.44 2.82 8.32
C ILE A 103 12.49 1.77 8.70
N SER A 104 12.58 1.42 10.00
CA SER A 104 13.50 0.40 10.50
C SER A 104 13.19 -1.02 10.01
N ILE A 105 11.95 -1.30 9.66
CA ILE A 105 11.50 -2.63 9.20
C ILE A 105 10.97 -2.62 7.76
N ASN A 106 10.71 -1.44 7.21
CA ASN A 106 10.06 -1.32 5.90
C ASN A 106 10.90 -1.85 4.72
N PRO A 107 12.26 -1.79 4.73
CA PRO A 107 13.07 -2.44 3.69
C PRO A 107 12.81 -3.95 3.57
N ALA A 108 12.71 -4.67 4.68
CA ALA A 108 12.35 -6.09 4.69
C ALA A 108 10.92 -6.32 4.21
N ILE A 109 9.97 -5.48 4.68
CA ILE A 109 8.56 -5.53 4.24
C ILE A 109 8.48 -5.40 2.72
N THR A 110 9.21 -4.44 2.14
CA THR A 110 9.26 -4.26 0.68
C THR A 110 9.82 -5.49 -0.03
N SER A 111 10.94 -6.06 0.46
CA SER A 111 11.54 -7.26 -0.15
C SER A 111 10.59 -8.46 -0.11
N LEU A 112 9.90 -8.68 1.00
CA LEU A 112 8.95 -9.77 1.16
C LEU A 112 7.65 -9.53 0.37
N ALA A 113 7.21 -8.29 0.22
CA ALA A 113 6.11 -7.93 -0.67
C ALA A 113 6.47 -8.20 -2.14
N LEU A 114 7.70 -7.88 -2.56
CA LEU A 114 8.20 -8.20 -3.90
C LEU A 114 8.35 -9.72 -4.10
N ALA A 115 8.80 -10.45 -3.08
CA ALA A 115 8.83 -11.91 -3.11
C ALA A 115 7.44 -12.51 -3.35
N LEU A 116 6.44 -12.04 -2.61
CA LEU A 116 5.06 -12.47 -2.81
C LEU A 116 4.52 -12.05 -4.18
N ALA A 117 4.91 -10.88 -4.67
CA ALA A 117 4.55 -10.41 -6.01
C ALA A 117 5.16 -11.28 -7.12
N LEU A 118 6.39 -11.80 -6.96
CA LEU A 118 7.01 -12.72 -7.93
C LEU A 118 6.15 -13.97 -8.20
N ILE A 119 5.47 -14.49 -7.18
CA ILE A 119 4.62 -15.68 -7.30
C ILE A 119 3.16 -15.36 -7.63
N CYS A 120 2.66 -14.19 -7.21
CA CYS A 120 1.24 -13.85 -7.35
C CYS A 120 0.93 -12.94 -8.54
N ASN A 121 1.85 -12.05 -8.95
CA ASN A 121 1.60 -11.03 -9.98
C ASN A 121 1.93 -11.50 -11.41
N THR A 122 1.76 -12.78 -11.71
CA THR A 122 2.03 -13.38 -13.03
C THR A 122 0.98 -13.05 -14.07
N ASP A 123 -0.29 -13.05 -13.69
CA ASP A 123 -1.43 -12.88 -14.59
C ASP A 123 -2.12 -11.51 -14.39
N SER A 124 -2.08 -10.99 -13.18
CA SER A 124 -2.60 -9.68 -12.81
C SER A 124 -1.83 -9.14 -11.60
N ALA A 125 -1.96 -7.84 -11.28
CA ALA A 125 -1.37 -7.26 -10.07
C ALA A 125 -2.23 -7.62 -8.84
N VAL A 126 -1.95 -8.74 -8.21
CA VAL A 126 -2.62 -9.24 -7.00
C VAL A 126 -2.01 -8.65 -5.74
N VAL A 127 -0.68 -8.56 -5.67
CA VAL A 127 0.05 -8.03 -4.50
C VAL A 127 0.54 -6.63 -4.81
N TRP A 128 0.17 -5.67 -3.96
CA TRP A 128 0.54 -4.26 -4.06
C TRP A 128 1.33 -3.84 -2.83
N ASN A 129 2.50 -3.23 -3.04
CA ASN A 129 3.26 -2.64 -1.94
C ASN A 129 2.79 -1.21 -1.65
N THR A 130 3.03 -0.71 -0.44
CA THR A 130 2.64 0.64 -0.02
C THR A 130 3.84 1.58 -0.02
N THR A 131 3.71 2.69 -0.74
CA THR A 131 4.71 3.77 -0.78
C THR A 131 4.29 4.91 0.14
N GLN A 132 5.16 5.28 1.08
CA GLN A 132 4.96 6.37 2.05
C GLN A 132 5.63 7.65 1.56
N CYS A 133 4.85 8.60 1.00
CA CYS A 133 5.37 9.79 0.32
C CYS A 133 5.96 10.85 1.27
N TYR A 134 5.78 10.74 2.59
CA TYR A 134 6.44 11.62 3.55
C TYR A 134 7.95 11.38 3.68
N LEU A 135 8.45 10.26 3.15
CA LEU A 135 9.87 9.92 3.14
C LEU A 135 10.59 10.56 1.95
N LYS A 136 11.73 11.18 2.19
CA LYS A 136 12.57 11.84 1.16
C LYS A 136 12.99 10.88 0.03
N LYS A 137 13.14 9.58 0.33
CA LYS A 137 13.55 8.55 -0.65
C LYS A 137 12.37 7.86 -1.37
N SER A 138 11.12 8.21 -1.06
CA SER A 138 9.95 7.49 -1.57
C SER A 138 9.86 7.41 -3.10
N TYR A 139 10.19 8.52 -3.79
CA TYR A 139 10.19 8.54 -5.26
C TYR A 139 11.25 7.63 -5.88
N HIS A 140 12.45 7.58 -5.30
CA HIS A 140 13.49 6.65 -5.73
C HIS A 140 13.09 5.21 -5.46
N ASN A 141 12.60 4.91 -4.26
CA ASN A 141 12.24 3.55 -3.84
C ASN A 141 11.16 2.94 -4.75
N ILE A 142 10.08 3.69 -5.05
CA ILE A 142 9.02 3.18 -5.93
C ILE A 142 9.51 2.93 -7.35
N GLN A 143 10.47 3.70 -7.83
CA GLN A 143 11.08 3.47 -9.14
C GLN A 143 11.92 2.18 -9.16
N GLU A 144 12.66 1.88 -8.08
CA GLU A 144 13.41 0.63 -7.97
C GLU A 144 12.48 -0.59 -7.89
N GLU A 145 11.38 -0.51 -7.10
CA GLU A 145 10.35 -1.56 -7.08
C GLU A 145 9.75 -1.80 -8.47
N PHE A 146 9.46 -0.75 -9.21
CA PHE A 146 8.94 -0.85 -10.57
C PHE A 146 9.95 -1.45 -11.55
N LYS A 147 11.23 -1.07 -11.46
CA LYS A 147 12.31 -1.67 -12.25
C LYS A 147 12.43 -3.17 -11.95
N PHE A 148 12.38 -3.55 -10.67
CA PHE A 148 12.34 -4.95 -10.26
C PHE A 148 11.19 -5.70 -10.92
N ALA A 149 9.97 -5.16 -10.87
CA ALA A 149 8.81 -5.79 -11.48
C ALA A 149 8.96 -5.94 -13.02
N LYS A 150 9.51 -4.93 -13.69
CA LYS A 150 9.80 -4.99 -15.14
C LYS A 150 10.86 -6.04 -15.47
N ALA A 151 11.96 -6.10 -14.73
CA ALA A 151 13.03 -7.08 -14.93
C ALA A 151 12.52 -8.51 -14.77
N ASN A 152 11.65 -8.74 -13.79
CA ASN A 152 11.06 -10.05 -13.49
C ASN A 152 9.78 -10.35 -14.30
N LYS A 153 9.36 -9.44 -15.19
CA LYS A 153 8.21 -9.61 -16.09
C LYS A 153 6.90 -9.92 -15.32
N ILE A 154 6.69 -9.29 -14.17
CA ILE A 154 5.46 -9.38 -13.38
C ILE A 154 4.62 -8.12 -13.51
N HIS A 155 3.33 -8.21 -13.18
CA HIS A 155 2.43 -7.07 -13.07
C HIS A 155 2.80 -6.24 -11.84
N TYR A 156 2.70 -4.91 -11.94
CA TYR A 156 3.03 -3.99 -10.85
C TYR A 156 1.79 -3.40 -10.21
N GLY A 157 1.72 -3.47 -8.88
CA GLY A 157 0.67 -2.85 -8.09
C GLY A 157 1.23 -2.01 -6.95
N ALA A 158 0.69 -0.82 -6.72
CA ALA A 158 1.13 0.08 -5.67
C ALA A 158 -0.03 0.73 -4.91
N LYS A 159 0.15 0.94 -3.62
CA LYS A 159 -0.69 1.80 -2.79
C LYS A 159 0.10 3.05 -2.43
N VAL A 160 -0.40 4.21 -2.84
CA VAL A 160 0.27 5.49 -2.59
C VAL A 160 -0.42 6.20 -1.43
N VAL A 161 0.33 6.43 -0.35
CA VAL A 161 -0.12 7.12 0.85
C VAL A 161 0.81 8.27 1.21
N ARG A 162 0.32 9.28 1.95
CA ARG A 162 1.24 10.27 2.54
C ARG A 162 2.10 9.62 3.61
N GLY A 163 1.51 8.85 4.50
CA GLY A 163 2.17 8.07 5.53
C GLY A 163 1.64 8.38 6.93
N ALA A 164 1.89 7.48 7.87
CA ALA A 164 1.31 7.50 9.20
C ALA A 164 2.33 7.72 10.33
N TYR A 165 3.63 7.67 10.03
CA TYR A 165 4.68 7.65 11.05
C TYR A 165 5.56 8.91 11.04
N ILE A 166 5.08 10.05 10.50
CA ILE A 166 5.84 11.29 10.35
C ILE A 166 6.46 11.74 11.68
N VAL A 167 5.65 11.82 12.75
CA VAL A 167 6.09 12.31 14.06
C VAL A 167 7.11 11.36 14.70
N PRO A 168 6.82 10.04 14.87
CA PRO A 168 7.78 9.14 15.51
C PRO A 168 9.07 8.96 14.71
N GLU A 169 9.04 8.99 13.38
CA GLU A 169 10.25 8.91 12.55
C GLU A 169 11.12 10.15 12.65
N GLY A 170 10.49 11.33 12.68
CA GLY A 170 11.21 12.60 12.91
C GLY A 170 11.85 12.67 14.30
N GLU A 171 11.13 12.19 15.33
CA GLU A 171 11.65 12.14 16.69
C GLU A 171 12.78 11.12 16.85
N ALA A 172 12.65 9.93 16.25
CA ALA A 172 13.71 8.92 16.24
C ALA A 172 14.99 9.45 15.59
N ALA A 173 14.89 10.19 14.48
CA ALA A 173 16.03 10.82 13.83
C ALA A 173 16.69 11.87 14.71
N ARG A 174 15.89 12.71 15.37
CA ARG A 174 16.39 13.73 16.30
C ARG A 174 17.12 13.12 17.50
N LEU A 175 16.55 12.08 18.11
CA LEU A 175 17.15 11.37 19.25
C LEU A 175 18.40 10.59 18.84
N GLY A 176 18.39 9.98 17.67
CA GLY A 176 19.50 9.20 17.12
C GLY A 176 20.61 10.03 16.50
N GLY A 177 20.46 11.36 16.38
CA GLY A 177 21.46 12.26 15.82
C GLY A 177 21.74 12.03 14.31
N TYR A 178 20.79 11.50 13.54
CA TYR A 178 20.93 11.29 12.10
C TYR A 178 19.96 12.19 11.30
N PRO A 179 20.26 12.45 10.00
CA PRO A 179 19.40 13.29 9.18
C PRO A 179 17.99 12.72 9.07
N SER A 180 16.98 13.56 9.30
CA SER A 180 15.57 13.14 9.21
C SER A 180 15.23 12.55 7.84
N PRO A 181 14.67 11.32 7.79
CA PRO A 181 14.21 10.70 6.56
C PRO A 181 12.90 11.33 6.05
N VAL A 182 12.22 12.10 6.90
CA VAL A 182 10.93 12.74 6.64
C VAL A 182 11.14 14.07 5.93
N HIS A 183 10.26 14.42 5.01
CA HIS A 183 10.21 15.76 4.40
C HIS A 183 10.06 16.85 5.46
N ASP A 184 10.63 18.01 5.18
CA ASP A 184 10.72 19.09 6.16
C ASP A 184 9.40 19.85 6.34
N SER A 185 8.45 19.70 5.37
CA SER A 185 7.14 20.35 5.42
C SER A 185 6.02 19.45 4.89
N TYR A 186 4.79 19.83 5.24
CA TYR A 186 3.58 19.20 4.69
C TYR A 186 3.48 19.40 3.18
N GLU A 187 3.89 20.56 2.67
CA GLU A 187 3.93 20.89 1.25
C GLU A 187 4.93 20.05 0.48
N ASP A 188 6.09 19.74 1.07
CA ASP A 188 7.06 18.81 0.48
C ASP A 188 6.50 17.40 0.36
N THR A 189 5.81 16.95 1.39
CA THR A 189 5.09 15.67 1.37
C THR A 189 4.01 15.66 0.28
N ASN A 190 3.26 16.75 0.12
CA ASN A 190 2.27 16.87 -0.95
C ASN A 190 2.94 16.84 -2.34
N ARG A 191 4.05 17.58 -2.53
CA ARG A 191 4.81 17.55 -3.79
C ARG A 191 5.35 16.16 -4.11
N SER A 192 5.88 15.46 -3.12
CA SER A 192 6.35 14.07 -3.28
C SER A 192 5.20 13.13 -3.68
N TYR A 193 4.07 13.24 -3.02
CA TYR A 193 2.87 12.47 -3.31
C TYR A 193 2.36 12.71 -4.73
N ASP A 194 2.16 13.97 -5.11
CA ASP A 194 1.64 14.35 -6.41
C ASP A 194 2.62 13.97 -7.55
N ARG A 195 3.93 14.08 -7.29
CA ARG A 195 4.99 13.63 -8.23
C ARG A 195 4.94 12.12 -8.46
N ILE A 196 4.76 11.32 -7.41
CA ILE A 196 4.67 9.86 -7.51
C ILE A 196 3.41 9.45 -8.27
N VAL A 197 2.28 10.11 -7.98
CA VAL A 197 1.02 9.87 -8.68
C VAL A 197 1.15 10.21 -10.18
N ASP A 198 1.71 11.37 -10.52
CA ASP A 198 1.93 11.77 -11.91
C ASP A 198 2.83 10.79 -12.66
N TRP A 199 3.92 10.35 -12.02
CA TRP A 199 4.82 9.35 -12.60
C TRP A 199 4.11 8.01 -12.85
N LEU A 200 3.33 7.49 -11.90
CA LEU A 200 2.57 6.25 -12.08
C LEU A 200 1.53 6.37 -13.21
N LEU A 201 0.85 7.51 -13.32
CA LEU A 201 -0.07 7.78 -14.43
C LEU A 201 0.65 7.79 -15.76
N THR A 202 1.85 8.36 -15.82
CA THR A 202 2.70 8.36 -17.01
C THR A 202 3.13 6.95 -17.38
N GLU A 203 3.56 6.13 -16.41
CA GLU A 203 3.91 4.72 -16.65
C GLU A 203 2.70 3.90 -17.16
N ILE A 204 1.49 4.16 -16.65
CA ILE A 204 0.25 3.54 -17.15
C ILE A 204 0.00 3.93 -18.61
N SER A 205 0.16 5.21 -18.97
CA SER A 205 -0.11 5.68 -20.33
C SER A 205 0.90 5.16 -21.35
N HIS A 206 2.17 5.02 -20.96
CA HIS A 206 3.22 4.50 -21.81
C HIS A 206 3.27 2.97 -21.85
N ASN A 207 2.54 2.31 -20.98
CA ASN A 207 2.57 0.85 -20.90
C ASN A 207 1.67 0.21 -21.97
N THR A 208 2.26 0.00 -23.15
CA THR A 208 1.65 -0.76 -24.26
C THR A 208 1.90 -2.27 -24.15
N GLY A 209 2.63 -2.70 -23.12
CA GLY A 209 3.02 -4.10 -22.91
C GLY A 209 1.94 -4.97 -22.30
N LYS A 210 2.22 -6.29 -22.25
CA LYS A 210 1.32 -7.29 -21.67
C LYS A 210 1.17 -7.18 -20.15
N ARG A 211 2.07 -6.47 -19.45
CA ARG A 211 2.09 -6.35 -17.98
C ARG A 211 1.42 -5.06 -17.55
N SER A 212 0.40 -5.16 -16.71
CA SER A 212 -0.33 -4.00 -16.22
C SER A 212 0.39 -3.29 -15.08
N VAL A 213 0.20 -1.98 -15.03
CA VAL A 213 0.51 -1.13 -13.88
C VAL A 213 -0.81 -0.70 -13.28
N ARG A 214 -0.96 -0.89 -11.97
CA ARG A 214 -2.18 -0.52 -11.23
C ARG A 214 -1.79 0.16 -9.93
N PHE A 215 -2.56 1.15 -9.50
CA PHE A 215 -2.34 1.71 -8.17
C PHE A 215 -3.60 2.29 -7.55
N ILE A 216 -3.58 2.40 -6.22
CA ILE A 216 -4.58 3.12 -5.45
C ILE A 216 -4.01 4.42 -4.91
N LEU A 217 -4.68 5.53 -5.21
CA LEU A 217 -4.47 6.85 -4.68
C LEU A 217 -5.23 6.95 -3.34
N ALA A 218 -4.54 6.63 -2.23
CA ALA A 218 -5.13 6.64 -0.90
C ALA A 218 -4.99 8.03 -0.27
N SER A 219 -6.02 8.86 -0.38
CA SER A 219 -5.97 10.24 0.07
C SER A 219 -7.36 10.84 0.31
N HIS A 220 -7.41 11.79 1.26
CA HIS A 220 -8.54 12.71 1.47
C HIS A 220 -8.27 14.11 0.89
N ASN A 221 -7.07 14.34 0.34
CA ASN A 221 -6.70 15.64 -0.22
C ASN A 221 -7.39 15.87 -1.57
N LYS A 222 -8.40 16.75 -1.57
CA LYS A 222 -9.20 17.09 -2.73
C LYS A 222 -8.36 17.59 -3.91
N LYS A 223 -7.34 18.41 -3.63
CA LYS A 223 -6.46 18.97 -4.67
C LYS A 223 -5.67 17.88 -5.39
N SER A 224 -5.05 16.95 -4.67
CA SER A 224 -4.33 15.82 -5.28
C SER A 224 -5.26 14.90 -6.08
N ILE A 225 -6.49 14.65 -5.58
CA ILE A 225 -7.49 13.87 -6.31
C ILE A 225 -7.89 14.56 -7.63
N GLN A 226 -8.17 15.87 -7.58
CA GLN A 226 -8.51 16.64 -8.78
C GLN A 226 -7.36 16.67 -9.79
N GLN A 227 -6.13 16.89 -9.32
CA GLN A 227 -4.94 16.86 -10.18
C GLN A 227 -4.76 15.51 -10.86
N ALA A 228 -4.93 14.41 -10.12
CA ALA A 228 -4.85 13.07 -10.68
C ALA A 228 -5.91 12.83 -11.77
N ILE A 229 -7.16 13.27 -11.55
CA ILE A 229 -8.25 13.15 -12.55
C ILE A 229 -7.93 13.95 -13.81
N LEU A 230 -7.47 15.19 -13.66
CA LEU A 230 -7.08 16.03 -14.81
C LEU A 230 -5.95 15.36 -15.60
N ARG A 231 -4.94 14.86 -14.90
CA ARG A 231 -3.83 14.17 -15.52
C ARG A 231 -4.23 12.86 -16.22
N MET A 232 -5.17 12.10 -15.63
CA MET A 232 -5.75 10.92 -16.29
C MET A 232 -6.44 11.30 -17.62
N ASN A 233 -7.16 12.40 -17.65
CA ASN A 233 -7.79 12.89 -18.88
C ASN A 233 -6.75 13.30 -19.93
N ASP A 234 -5.71 14.06 -19.53
CA ASP A 234 -4.62 14.47 -20.43
C ASP A 234 -3.90 13.27 -21.05
N LEU A 235 -3.73 12.21 -20.28
CA LEU A 235 -3.07 10.97 -20.69
C LEU A 235 -4.03 9.96 -21.36
N ASN A 236 -5.30 10.30 -21.53
CA ASN A 236 -6.33 9.42 -22.10
C ASN A 236 -6.44 8.05 -21.37
N ILE A 237 -6.24 8.03 -20.06
CA ILE A 237 -6.40 6.81 -19.26
C ILE A 237 -7.88 6.50 -19.11
N LYS A 238 -8.32 5.37 -19.68
CA LYS A 238 -9.73 4.96 -19.70
C LYS A 238 -10.22 4.56 -18.31
N LEU A 239 -11.43 4.97 -17.97
CA LEU A 239 -12.18 4.47 -16.82
C LEU A 239 -12.60 3.01 -17.07
N GLY A 240 -12.77 2.24 -16.00
CA GLY A 240 -13.26 0.85 -16.09
C GLY A 240 -12.19 -0.24 -16.19
N GLU A 241 -10.94 0.10 -16.49
CA GLU A 241 -9.83 -0.87 -16.49
C GLU A 241 -9.22 -1.10 -15.10
N ASN A 242 -9.75 -0.48 -14.06
CA ASN A 242 -9.28 -0.54 -12.67
C ASN A 242 -7.76 -0.31 -12.49
N LYS A 243 -7.16 0.45 -13.41
CA LYS A 243 -5.72 0.79 -13.34
C LYS A 243 -5.43 1.81 -12.26
N VAL A 244 -6.33 2.77 -12.08
CA VAL A 244 -6.24 3.84 -11.09
C VAL A 244 -7.47 3.80 -10.21
N MET A 245 -7.27 3.70 -8.91
CA MET A 245 -8.33 3.65 -7.92
C MET A 245 -8.15 4.76 -6.90
N PHE A 246 -9.25 5.16 -6.28
CA PHE A 246 -9.27 6.17 -5.22
C PHE A 246 -9.70 5.53 -3.91
N GLY A 247 -8.87 5.70 -2.85
CA GLY A 247 -9.11 5.13 -1.54
C GLY A 247 -9.30 6.20 -0.46
N GLN A 248 -10.37 6.10 0.33
CA GLN A 248 -10.60 6.92 1.50
C GLN A 248 -10.91 6.05 2.71
N ILE A 249 -10.74 6.60 3.92
CA ILE A 249 -11.14 5.93 5.16
C ILE A 249 -12.65 5.98 5.31
N TYR A 250 -13.26 4.90 5.76
CA TYR A 250 -14.70 4.82 6.02
C TYR A 250 -15.14 5.89 7.03
N GLY A 251 -16.27 6.53 6.75
CA GLY A 251 -16.81 7.62 7.58
C GLY A 251 -16.12 8.96 7.41
N MET A 252 -15.14 9.07 6.48
CA MET A 252 -14.42 10.33 6.20
C MET A 252 -14.56 10.71 4.73
N TYR A 253 -14.86 12.01 4.48
CA TYR A 253 -14.96 12.58 3.13
C TYR A 253 -15.87 11.79 2.17
N ASP A 254 -17.00 11.31 2.65
CA ASP A 254 -17.93 10.48 1.89
C ASP A 254 -18.46 11.20 0.63
N TYR A 255 -18.58 12.53 0.68
CA TYR A 255 -18.96 13.33 -0.47
C TYR A 255 -17.96 13.25 -1.64
N ILE A 256 -16.63 13.11 -1.35
CA ILE A 256 -15.60 12.87 -2.38
C ILE A 256 -15.78 11.48 -2.99
N THR A 257 -15.92 10.46 -2.15
CA THR A 257 -16.13 9.08 -2.63
C THR A 257 -17.38 8.98 -3.50
N TYR A 258 -18.47 9.60 -3.07
CA TYR A 258 -19.72 9.64 -3.85
C TYR A 258 -19.55 10.36 -5.20
N ALA A 259 -18.86 11.50 -5.21
CA ALA A 259 -18.60 12.26 -6.44
C ALA A 259 -17.73 11.45 -7.42
N LEU A 260 -16.67 10.79 -6.93
CA LEU A 260 -15.80 9.92 -7.72
C LEU A 260 -16.60 8.76 -8.34
N SER A 261 -17.35 8.04 -7.52
CA SER A 261 -18.16 6.91 -7.96
C SER A 261 -19.22 7.35 -9.00
N LYS A 262 -19.90 8.48 -8.77
CA LYS A 262 -20.87 9.04 -9.71
C LYS A 262 -20.24 9.46 -11.05
N ALA A 263 -18.97 9.88 -11.02
CA ALA A 263 -18.20 10.21 -12.23
C ALA A 263 -17.60 8.96 -12.92
N GLY A 264 -17.85 7.75 -12.41
CA GLY A 264 -17.36 6.50 -12.98
C GLY A 264 -15.93 6.12 -12.56
N HIS A 265 -15.33 6.85 -11.62
CA HIS A 265 -14.02 6.49 -11.07
C HIS A 265 -14.14 5.38 -10.01
N PRO A 266 -13.31 4.32 -10.07
CA PRO A 266 -13.27 3.30 -9.03
C PRO A 266 -12.88 3.93 -7.68
N ALA A 267 -13.78 3.86 -6.70
CA ALA A 267 -13.55 4.44 -5.38
C ALA A 267 -13.90 3.41 -4.30
N VAL A 268 -12.99 3.24 -3.33
CA VAL A 268 -13.13 2.27 -2.24
C VAL A 268 -12.97 2.94 -0.88
N LYS A 269 -13.59 2.33 0.14
CA LYS A 269 -13.45 2.73 1.54
C LYS A 269 -12.60 1.72 2.30
N SER A 270 -11.53 2.22 2.94
CA SER A 270 -10.76 1.43 3.90
C SER A 270 -11.53 1.34 5.21
N MET A 271 -11.77 0.12 5.68
CA MET A 271 -12.53 -0.15 6.89
C MET A 271 -11.77 -1.16 7.74
N ALA A 272 -11.72 -0.91 9.05
CA ALA A 272 -11.19 -1.89 9.99
C ALA A 272 -12.15 -3.06 10.12
N VAL A 273 -11.61 -4.28 10.15
CA VAL A 273 -12.35 -5.52 10.36
C VAL A 273 -11.77 -6.22 11.58
N GLY A 274 -12.62 -6.68 12.48
CA GLY A 274 -12.23 -7.35 13.71
C GLY A 274 -13.21 -7.07 14.85
N SER A 275 -12.82 -7.47 16.06
CA SER A 275 -13.57 -7.13 17.26
C SER A 275 -13.53 -5.62 17.55
N VAL A 276 -14.43 -5.12 18.38
CA VAL A 276 -14.41 -3.72 18.80
C VAL A 276 -13.10 -3.36 19.49
N SER A 277 -12.54 -4.29 20.27
CA SER A 277 -11.23 -4.13 20.93
C SER A 277 -10.07 -3.94 19.94
N ASP A 278 -10.14 -4.55 18.75
CA ASP A 278 -9.12 -4.43 17.71
C ASP A 278 -9.32 -3.18 16.85
N ALA A 279 -10.58 -2.89 16.51
CA ALA A 279 -10.94 -1.77 15.64
C ALA A 279 -10.81 -0.41 16.33
N LEU A 280 -11.12 -0.30 17.62
CA LEU A 280 -11.16 0.97 18.36
C LEU A 280 -9.77 1.66 18.42
N PRO A 281 -8.67 0.97 18.73
CA PRO A 281 -7.33 1.57 18.70
C PRO A 281 -6.92 2.05 17.30
N TYR A 282 -7.32 1.32 16.25
CA TYR A 282 -7.09 1.73 14.85
C TYR A 282 -7.85 3.02 14.53
N LEU A 283 -9.14 3.08 14.85
CA LEU A 283 -9.97 4.26 14.60
C LEU A 283 -9.50 5.49 15.39
N SER A 284 -9.09 5.28 16.65
CA SER A 284 -8.52 6.35 17.51
C SER A 284 -7.26 6.97 16.89
N ARG A 285 -6.32 6.13 16.42
CA ARG A 285 -5.12 6.63 15.73
C ARG A 285 -5.48 7.40 14.45
N ARG A 286 -6.43 6.89 13.65
CA ARG A 286 -6.90 7.59 12.43
C ARG A 286 -7.53 8.95 12.77
N SER A 287 -8.29 9.03 13.85
CA SER A 287 -8.88 10.28 14.32
C SER A 287 -7.82 11.30 14.75
N GLN A 288 -6.78 10.86 15.46
CA GLN A 288 -5.68 11.72 15.91
C GLN A 288 -4.82 12.21 14.72
N GLU A 289 -4.44 11.32 13.80
CA GLU A 289 -3.66 11.66 12.61
C GLU A 289 -4.41 12.63 11.68
N ASN A 290 -5.71 12.52 11.67
CA ASN A 290 -6.57 13.36 10.84
C ASN A 290 -7.22 14.50 11.63
N SER A 291 -6.60 15.00 12.69
CA SER A 291 -7.10 16.18 13.43
C SER A 291 -7.23 17.42 12.54
N ALA A 292 -6.42 17.54 11.48
CA ALA A 292 -6.64 18.50 10.38
C ALA A 292 -7.93 18.24 9.57
N VAL A 293 -8.61 17.11 9.78
CA VAL A 293 -9.89 16.71 9.14
C VAL A 293 -11.08 17.49 9.70
N ILE A 294 -10.93 18.23 10.79
CA ILE A 294 -11.99 19.10 11.32
C ILE A 294 -12.47 20.07 10.24
N ASP A 295 -11.57 20.60 9.42
CA ASP A 295 -11.92 21.47 8.30
C ASP A 295 -12.74 20.75 7.21
N GLY A 296 -12.38 19.52 6.88
CA GLY A 296 -13.15 18.69 5.93
C GLY A 296 -14.52 18.25 6.47
N ALA A 297 -14.64 18.06 7.80
CA ALA A 297 -15.93 17.80 8.43
C ALA A 297 -16.87 18.99 8.32
N ASN A 298 -16.37 20.23 8.40
CA ASN A 298 -17.14 21.43 8.21
C ASN A 298 -17.66 21.57 6.76
N GLU A 299 -16.80 21.29 5.76
CA GLU A 299 -17.24 21.26 4.35
C GLU A 299 -18.33 20.20 4.12
N GLY A 300 -18.15 19.00 4.64
CA GLY A 300 -19.14 17.92 4.56
C GLY A 300 -20.48 18.30 5.19
N ARG A 301 -20.48 18.93 6.37
CA ARG A 301 -21.69 19.44 7.04
C ARG A 301 -22.39 20.50 6.20
N GLN A 302 -21.65 21.43 5.61
CA GLN A 302 -22.25 22.46 4.73
C GLN A 302 -22.91 21.82 3.51
N LEU A 303 -22.24 20.89 2.84
CA LEU A 303 -22.81 20.18 1.69
C LEU A 303 -24.05 19.36 2.06
N LEU A 304 -24.05 18.68 3.21
CA LEU A 304 -25.24 17.97 3.72
C LEU A 304 -26.39 18.94 4.02
N LYS A 305 -26.09 20.08 4.64
CA LYS A 305 -27.10 21.13 4.90
C LYS A 305 -27.73 21.63 3.61
N LEU A 306 -26.91 21.94 2.59
CA LEU A 306 -27.38 22.38 1.28
C LEU A 306 -28.23 21.31 0.61
N GLU A 307 -27.87 20.04 0.68
CA GLU A 307 -28.64 18.94 0.11
C GLU A 307 -29.98 18.73 0.83
N VAL A 308 -30.01 18.86 2.17
CA VAL A 308 -31.29 18.85 2.92
C VAL A 308 -32.20 19.99 2.50
N LEU A 309 -31.69 21.23 2.42
CA LEU A 309 -32.45 22.37 1.96
C LEU A 309 -32.99 22.16 0.53
N ARG A 310 -32.16 21.65 -0.38
CA ARG A 310 -32.55 21.29 -1.74
C ARG A 310 -33.71 20.29 -1.78
N ARG A 311 -33.62 19.23 -0.96
CA ARG A 311 -34.69 18.20 -0.85
C ARG A 311 -35.96 18.76 -0.26
N MET A 312 -35.86 19.66 0.71
CA MET A 312 -37.00 20.33 1.32
C MET A 312 -37.58 21.45 0.40
N ARG A 313 -36.99 21.66 -0.78
CA ARG A 313 -37.38 22.77 -1.73
C ARG A 313 -37.32 24.15 -1.08
N ILE A 314 -36.52 24.33 -0.05
CA ILE A 314 -36.24 25.65 0.55
C ILE A 314 -35.08 26.28 -0.23
N ARG A 315 -35.34 27.45 -0.81
CA ARG A 315 -34.31 28.25 -1.52
C ARG A 315 -33.52 29.12 -0.56
#